data_45b5147bd35278f62df81e09b57ae2cb
#
_entry.id   45b5147bd35278f62df81e09b57ae2cb
#
_cell.length_a   1.000
_cell.length_b   1.000
_cell.length_c   1.000
_cell.angle_alpha   90.00
_cell.angle_beta   90.00
_cell.angle_gamma   90.00
#
_symmetry.space_group_name_H-M   'P 1'
#
loop_
_entity.id
_entity.type
_entity.pdbx_description
1 polymer ?
#
loop_
_entity_poly.entity_id
_entity_poly.type
_entity_poly.pdbx_seq_one_letter_code
_entity_poly.pdbx_strand_id
1 'polypeptide(L)'
;MFRKLLLPALVALLLAACAAKPSFEPAMLVHSVQPVYPPPLEEEGIEGRAIVRMRIDTRGSVSEAQVLSATHPLFARSAVRAVSQYRFTPAKQNGRPVESSFTQTFRFRVSEKNPDPSETAQPPRPPLPTR
;
A
#
# COMPACT_ATOMS: atom_id res chain seq x y z
N MET A 1 6.74 -45.80 41.49
CA MET A 1 7.41 -45.89 40.19
C MET A 1 6.64 -45.33 39.01
N PHE A 2 5.39 -44.88 39.19
CA PHE A 2 4.55 -44.33 38.06
C PHE A 2 4.67 -42.83 37.84
N ARG A 3 5.45 -42.11 38.63
CA ARG A 3 5.60 -40.63 38.52
C ARG A 3 6.58 -40.16 37.44
N LYS A 4 7.39 -41.03 36.85
CA LYS A 4 8.43 -40.66 35.88
C LYS A 4 7.98 -40.67 34.42
N LEU A 5 6.76 -41.18 34.11
CA LEU A 5 6.25 -41.34 32.76
C LEU A 5 5.34 -40.18 32.28
N LEU A 6 4.93 -39.30 33.20
CA LEU A 6 4.00 -38.19 32.88
C LEU A 6 4.70 -36.89 32.46
N LEU A 7 5.99 -36.73 32.80
CA LEU A 7 6.76 -35.53 32.48
C LEU A 7 7.12 -35.35 31.00
N PRO A 8 7.47 -36.39 30.23
CA PRO A 8 7.81 -36.20 28.82
C PRO A 8 6.61 -35.86 27.93
N ALA A 9 5.41 -36.29 28.30
CA ALA A 9 4.20 -35.95 27.52
C ALA A 9 3.79 -34.48 27.64
N LEU A 10 4.01 -33.86 28.80
CA LEU A 10 3.71 -32.45 29.04
C LEU A 10 4.72 -31.53 28.32
N VAL A 11 5.97 -31.90 28.26
CA VAL A 11 7.02 -31.17 27.55
C VAL A 11 6.83 -31.25 26.04
N ALA A 12 6.38 -32.39 25.52
CA ALA A 12 6.08 -32.53 24.08
C ALA A 12 4.89 -31.65 23.63
N LEU A 13 3.90 -31.43 24.49
CA LEU A 13 2.77 -30.58 24.20
C LEU A 13 3.15 -29.09 24.16
N LEU A 14 4.09 -28.64 24.97
CA LEU A 14 4.62 -27.29 24.98
C LEU A 14 5.46 -26.97 23.73
N LEU A 15 6.19 -27.95 23.21
CA LEU A 15 6.98 -27.80 21.99
C LEU A 15 6.10 -27.72 20.72
N ALA A 16 4.96 -28.38 20.70
CA ALA A 16 4.01 -28.30 19.58
C ALA A 16 3.34 -26.92 19.45
N ALA A 17 3.19 -26.17 20.56
CA ALA A 17 2.62 -24.82 20.55
C ALA A 17 3.55 -23.75 19.94
N CYS A 18 4.86 -24.02 19.83
CA CYS A 18 5.85 -23.13 19.23
C CYS A 18 6.06 -23.36 17.73
N ALA A 19 5.36 -24.28 17.10
CA ALA A 19 5.54 -24.66 15.69
C ALA A 19 4.69 -23.84 14.69
N ALA A 20 4.02 -22.76 15.13
CA ALA A 20 3.27 -21.88 14.26
C ALA A 20 4.21 -21.12 13.32
N LYS A 21 4.03 -21.27 11.99
CA LYS A 21 4.80 -20.54 10.98
C LYS A 21 4.44 -19.03 11.04
N PRO A 22 5.44 -18.13 10.96
CA PRO A 22 5.16 -16.72 10.87
C PRO A 22 4.37 -16.44 9.58
N SER A 23 3.32 -15.63 9.68
CA SER A 23 2.51 -15.19 8.54
C SER A 23 2.56 -13.68 8.40
N PHE A 24 2.57 -13.19 7.17
CA PHE A 24 2.49 -11.78 6.85
C PHE A 24 1.44 -11.57 5.76
N GLU A 25 0.51 -10.65 6.00
CA GLU A 25 -0.48 -10.21 5.04
C GLU A 25 -0.24 -8.73 4.74
N PRO A 26 0.01 -8.35 3.47
CA PRO A 26 0.22 -6.95 3.11
C PRO A 26 -1.07 -6.15 3.22
N ALA A 27 -0.94 -4.84 3.39
CA ALA A 27 -2.07 -3.93 3.30
C ALA A 27 -2.64 -3.93 1.87
N MET A 28 -3.96 -3.93 1.75
CA MET A 28 -4.66 -3.91 0.46
C MET A 28 -5.47 -2.62 0.33
N LEU A 29 -5.37 -1.97 -0.83
CA LEU A 29 -6.15 -0.78 -1.12
C LEU A 29 -7.63 -1.15 -1.29
N VAL A 30 -8.49 -0.55 -0.47
CA VAL A 30 -9.96 -0.77 -0.49
C VAL A 30 -10.69 0.39 -1.15
N HIS A 31 -10.22 1.61 -0.89
CA HIS A 31 -10.82 2.82 -1.43
C HIS A 31 -9.73 3.79 -1.87
N SER A 32 -9.86 4.30 -3.09
CA SER A 32 -8.96 5.30 -3.66
C SER A 32 -9.74 6.51 -4.16
N VAL A 33 -9.08 7.66 -4.17
CA VAL A 33 -9.63 8.91 -4.68
C VAL A 33 -8.67 9.43 -5.76
N GLN A 34 -9.23 9.84 -6.89
CA GLN A 34 -8.44 10.46 -7.96
C GLN A 34 -8.00 11.87 -7.52
N PRO A 35 -6.75 12.24 -7.72
CA PRO A 35 -6.32 13.60 -7.47
C PRO A 35 -6.99 14.56 -8.45
N VAL A 36 -7.36 15.74 -7.95
CA VAL A 36 -7.90 16.80 -8.79
C VAL A 36 -6.77 17.44 -9.58
N TYR A 37 -6.93 17.57 -10.89
CA TYR A 37 -5.98 18.33 -11.70
C TYR A 37 -6.01 19.80 -11.27
N PRO A 38 -4.87 20.40 -10.90
CA PRO A 38 -4.85 21.81 -10.51
C PRO A 38 -5.28 22.71 -11.68
N PRO A 39 -6.36 23.51 -11.58
CA PRO A 39 -6.89 24.28 -12.68
C PRO A 39 -5.86 25.17 -13.41
N PRO A 40 -4.96 25.90 -12.72
CA PRO A 40 -3.96 26.70 -13.42
C PRO A 40 -3.03 25.89 -14.32
N LEU A 41 -2.69 24.67 -13.93
CA LEU A 41 -1.82 23.80 -14.71
C LEU A 41 -2.56 23.14 -15.87
N GLU A 42 -3.82 22.81 -15.65
CA GLU A 42 -4.68 22.25 -16.70
C GLU A 42 -4.94 23.27 -17.81
N GLU A 43 -5.26 24.52 -17.45
CA GLU A 43 -5.50 25.60 -18.39
C GLU A 43 -4.26 25.93 -19.24
N GLU A 44 -3.07 25.86 -18.65
CA GLU A 44 -1.79 26.07 -19.34
C GLU A 44 -1.27 24.82 -20.06
N GLY A 45 -1.97 23.69 -19.94
CA GLY A 45 -1.54 22.42 -20.55
C GLY A 45 -0.29 21.84 -19.93
N ILE A 46 0.01 22.15 -18.66
CA ILE A 46 1.19 21.65 -17.95
C ILE A 46 0.90 20.26 -17.40
N GLU A 47 1.58 19.28 -17.95
CA GLU A 47 1.53 17.89 -17.48
C GLU A 47 2.66 17.57 -16.50
N GLY A 48 2.49 16.52 -15.72
CA GLY A 48 3.51 16.10 -14.78
C GLY A 48 3.12 14.88 -13.95
N ARG A 49 3.86 14.70 -12.87
CA ARG A 49 3.68 13.58 -11.96
C ARG A 49 3.98 13.96 -10.53
N ALA A 50 3.44 13.17 -9.60
CA ALA A 50 3.78 13.23 -8.19
C ALA A 50 3.92 11.79 -7.65
N ILE A 51 4.93 11.56 -6.83
CA ILE A 51 5.16 10.29 -6.16
C ILE A 51 4.99 10.54 -4.67
N VAL A 52 4.06 9.85 -4.05
CA VAL A 52 3.73 10.01 -2.64
C VAL A 52 3.89 8.67 -1.93
N ARG A 53 4.66 8.65 -0.86
CA ARG A 53 4.70 7.56 0.10
C ARG A 53 3.74 7.86 1.23
N MET A 54 2.91 6.90 1.56
CA MET A 54 1.97 7.01 2.66
C MET A 54 2.25 5.95 3.72
N ARG A 55 2.05 6.29 4.97
CA ARG A 55 2.06 5.34 6.08
C ARG A 55 0.63 4.93 6.38
N ILE A 56 0.41 3.64 6.47
CA ILE A 56 -0.88 3.03 6.77
C ILE A 56 -0.86 2.56 8.21
N ASP A 57 -1.80 3.02 9.00
CA ASP A 57 -1.91 2.63 10.40
C ASP A 57 -2.58 1.25 10.56
N THR A 58 -2.69 0.80 11.81
CA THR A 58 -3.30 -0.50 12.14
C THR A 58 -4.80 -0.56 11.85
N ARG A 59 -5.45 0.55 11.53
CA ARG A 59 -6.86 0.64 11.14
C ARG A 59 -7.06 0.68 9.63
N GLY A 60 -5.98 0.75 8.85
CA GLY A 60 -6.04 0.89 7.40
C GLY A 60 -6.18 2.33 6.92
N SER A 61 -6.04 3.31 7.79
CA SER A 61 -6.07 4.73 7.44
C SER A 61 -4.68 5.25 7.11
N VAL A 62 -4.60 6.28 6.27
CA VAL A 62 -3.35 6.97 5.99
C VAL A 62 -3.04 7.94 7.13
N SER A 63 -2.02 7.63 7.91
CA SER A 63 -1.58 8.45 9.06
C SER A 63 -0.59 9.53 8.68
N GLU A 64 0.17 9.33 7.60
CA GLU A 64 1.18 10.25 7.10
C GLU A 64 1.31 10.11 5.59
N ALA A 65 1.51 11.24 4.90
CA ALA A 65 1.80 11.27 3.47
C ALA A 65 3.05 12.11 3.23
N GLN A 66 4.04 11.54 2.55
CA GLN A 66 5.29 12.17 2.21
C GLN A 66 5.45 12.23 0.70
N VAL A 67 5.68 13.43 0.15
CA VAL A 67 6.02 13.61 -1.26
C VAL A 67 7.47 13.23 -1.47
N LEU A 68 7.73 12.18 -2.25
CA LEU A 68 9.07 11.77 -2.61
C LEU A 68 9.60 12.57 -3.79
N SER A 69 8.74 12.89 -4.75
CA SER A 69 9.07 13.64 -5.95
C SER A 69 7.81 14.22 -6.56
N ALA A 70 7.90 15.41 -7.13
CA ALA A 70 6.83 16.01 -7.92
C ALA A 70 7.43 16.98 -8.93
N THR A 71 6.85 17.02 -10.14
CA THR A 71 7.28 17.93 -11.20
C THR A 71 6.80 19.36 -10.97
N HIS A 72 5.77 19.53 -10.13
CA HIS A 72 5.25 20.84 -9.75
C HIS A 72 4.63 20.79 -8.34
N PRO A 73 4.77 21.82 -7.50
CA PRO A 73 4.21 21.85 -6.14
C PRO A 73 2.70 21.65 -6.07
N LEU A 74 1.95 22.12 -7.06
CA LEU A 74 0.50 21.95 -7.11
C LEU A 74 0.10 20.49 -7.36
N PHE A 75 0.87 19.75 -8.15
CA PHE A 75 0.66 18.30 -8.30
C PHE A 75 0.92 17.56 -6.99
N ALA A 76 1.98 17.92 -6.27
CA ALA A 76 2.27 17.36 -4.97
C ALA A 76 1.10 17.56 -3.99
N ARG A 77 0.59 18.78 -3.92
CA ARG A 77 -0.54 19.12 -3.04
C ARG A 77 -1.82 18.35 -3.39
N SER A 78 -2.14 18.26 -4.67
CA SER A 78 -3.29 17.49 -5.15
C SER A 78 -3.18 16.01 -4.84
N ALA A 79 -1.99 15.43 -5.05
CA ALA A 79 -1.71 14.04 -4.74
C ALA A 79 -1.85 13.73 -3.25
N VAL A 80 -1.31 14.59 -2.37
CA VAL A 80 -1.41 14.45 -0.91
C VAL A 80 -2.87 14.49 -0.44
N ARG A 81 -3.68 15.39 -1.00
CA ARG A 81 -5.12 15.44 -0.69
C ARG A 81 -5.84 14.16 -1.08
N ALA A 82 -5.50 13.60 -2.22
CA ALA A 82 -6.10 12.35 -2.68
C ALA A 82 -5.74 11.18 -1.77
N VAL A 83 -4.45 10.98 -1.47
CA VAL A 83 -4.01 9.83 -0.66
C VAL A 83 -4.49 9.92 0.80
N SER A 84 -4.73 11.11 1.33
CA SER A 84 -5.26 11.26 2.68
C SER A 84 -6.67 10.67 2.84
N GLN A 85 -7.39 10.49 1.75
CA GLN A 85 -8.71 9.87 1.71
C GLN A 85 -8.69 8.38 1.36
N TYR A 86 -7.51 7.81 1.12
CA TYR A 86 -7.37 6.39 0.83
C TYR A 86 -7.70 5.55 2.06
N ARG A 87 -8.22 4.36 1.80
CA ARG A 87 -8.50 3.35 2.84
C ARG A 87 -7.94 2.01 2.40
N PHE A 88 -7.36 1.32 3.36
CA PHE A 88 -6.74 0.01 3.19
C PHE A 88 -7.30 -0.97 4.19
N THR A 89 -7.20 -2.26 3.88
CA THR A 89 -7.15 -3.26 4.94
C THR A 89 -5.75 -3.18 5.54
N PRO A 90 -5.60 -3.15 6.88
CA PRO A 90 -4.26 -3.04 7.46
C PRO A 90 -3.41 -4.27 7.14
N ALA A 91 -2.10 -4.08 7.05
CA ALA A 91 -1.17 -5.20 7.03
C ALA A 91 -1.26 -5.97 8.34
N LYS A 92 -1.06 -7.28 8.28
CA LYS A 92 -1.08 -8.14 9.46
C LYS A 92 0.18 -8.98 9.53
N GLN A 93 0.70 -9.07 10.73
CA GLN A 93 1.79 -9.99 11.05
C GLN A 93 1.32 -10.95 12.13
N ASN A 94 1.34 -12.25 11.83
CA ASN A 94 0.82 -13.30 12.73
C ASN A 94 -0.62 -13.02 13.16
N GLY A 95 -1.48 -12.54 12.23
CA GLY A 95 -2.87 -12.22 12.49
C GLY A 95 -3.12 -10.89 13.21
N ARG A 96 -2.09 -10.13 13.56
CA ARG A 96 -2.19 -8.84 14.25
C ARG A 96 -1.98 -7.69 13.28
N PRO A 97 -2.85 -6.66 13.27
CA PRO A 97 -2.64 -5.48 12.46
C PRO A 97 -1.33 -4.78 12.82
N VAL A 98 -0.57 -4.41 11.80
CA VAL A 98 0.68 -3.67 11.94
C VAL A 98 0.69 -2.47 10.98
N GLU A 99 1.48 -1.45 11.31
CA GLU A 99 1.73 -0.34 10.41
C GLU A 99 2.48 -0.82 9.16
N SER A 100 2.21 -0.17 8.04
CA SER A 100 2.89 -0.43 6.77
C SER A 100 3.03 0.85 5.96
N SER A 101 3.71 0.78 4.83
CA SER A 101 3.83 1.90 3.91
C SER A 101 3.44 1.48 2.50
N PHE A 102 2.91 2.44 1.75
CA PHE A 102 2.54 2.27 0.36
C PHE A 102 3.01 3.49 -0.44
N THR A 103 3.50 3.28 -1.65
CA THR A 103 3.95 4.36 -2.53
C THR A 103 3.09 4.37 -3.79
N GLN A 104 2.55 5.55 -4.11
CA GLN A 104 1.70 5.75 -5.28
C GLN A 104 2.30 6.82 -6.19
N THR A 105 2.29 6.55 -7.49
CA THR A 105 2.64 7.52 -8.53
C THR A 105 1.37 8.01 -9.20
N PHE A 106 1.20 9.32 -9.24
CA PHE A 106 0.12 9.99 -9.96
C PHE A 106 0.68 10.66 -11.21
N ARG A 107 0.01 10.49 -12.32
CA ARG A 107 0.33 11.14 -13.60
C ARG A 107 -0.80 12.07 -13.99
N PHE A 108 -0.46 13.32 -14.26
CA PHE A 108 -1.40 14.36 -14.70
C PHE A 108 -1.18 14.62 -16.19
N ARG A 109 -2.16 14.28 -16.99
CA ARG A 109 -2.14 14.46 -18.46
C ARG A 109 -3.35 15.27 -18.91
N VAL A 110 -3.12 16.19 -19.83
CA VAL A 110 -4.18 17.10 -20.35
C VAL A 110 -5.03 16.44 -21.43
N SER A 111 -4.50 15.45 -22.12
CA SER A 111 -5.21 14.80 -23.21
C SER A 111 -6.06 13.63 -22.77
N GLU A 112 -7.26 13.66 -23.31
CA GLU A 112 -8.31 12.67 -23.34
C GLU A 112 -9.33 12.72 -22.20
N LYS A 113 -10.47 13.20 -22.60
CA LYS A 113 -11.76 13.21 -21.96
C LYS A 113 -12.34 11.79 -21.82
N ASN A 114 -11.48 10.82 -21.53
CA ASN A 114 -11.88 9.47 -21.07
C ASN A 114 -10.63 8.63 -20.71
N PRO A 115 -10.18 8.60 -19.48
CA PRO A 115 -9.29 7.52 -19.08
C PRO A 115 -10.10 6.23 -19.10
N ASP A 116 -9.71 5.30 -19.96
CA ASP A 116 -10.22 3.93 -19.93
C ASP A 116 -9.92 3.35 -18.53
N PRO A 117 -10.92 2.96 -17.75
CA PRO A 117 -10.70 2.39 -16.43
C PRO A 117 -9.90 1.08 -16.46
N SER A 118 -9.69 0.49 -17.64
CA SER A 118 -8.90 -0.73 -17.80
C SER A 118 -7.38 -0.48 -17.80
N GLU A 119 -6.91 0.76 -18.00
CA GLU A 119 -5.47 1.05 -18.06
C GLU A 119 -4.83 1.23 -16.67
N THR A 120 -5.64 1.45 -15.64
CA THR A 120 -5.16 1.58 -14.26
C THR A 120 -4.89 0.24 -13.58
N ALA A 121 -5.28 -0.88 -14.20
CA ALA A 121 -5.20 -2.23 -13.63
C ALA A 121 -4.12 -3.12 -14.30
N GLN A 122 -3.16 -2.53 -15.04
CA GLN A 122 -2.09 -3.36 -15.60
C GLN A 122 -1.03 -3.66 -14.54
N PRO A 123 -0.88 -4.93 -14.13
CA PRO A 123 0.26 -5.33 -13.32
C PRO A 123 1.56 -5.07 -14.11
N PRO A 124 2.68 -4.81 -13.43
CA PRO A 124 3.96 -4.59 -14.09
C PRO A 124 4.26 -5.75 -15.04
N ARG A 125 4.55 -5.41 -16.29
CA ARG A 125 4.94 -6.42 -17.30
C ARG A 125 6.19 -7.14 -16.83
N PRO A 126 6.22 -8.47 -16.89
CA PRO A 126 7.46 -9.21 -16.65
C PRO A 126 8.55 -8.75 -17.60
N PRO A 127 9.82 -8.72 -17.18
CA PRO A 127 10.92 -8.36 -18.04
C PRO A 127 10.98 -9.30 -19.24
N LEU A 128 11.19 -8.70 -20.42
CA LEU A 128 11.36 -9.45 -21.67
C LEU A 128 12.57 -10.37 -21.54
N PRO A 129 12.49 -11.62 -22.01
CA PRO A 129 13.65 -12.49 -22.02
C PRO A 129 14.73 -11.89 -22.92
N THR A 130 15.88 -11.62 -22.35
CA THR A 130 17.09 -11.26 -23.09
C THR A 130 17.56 -12.47 -23.90
N ARG A 131 17.61 -12.31 -25.19
CA ARG A 131 18.31 -13.28 -26.06
C ARG A 131 19.81 -13.15 -25.88
#